data_49ba7cbe1c621007c9053da705a5d7c6
#
_entry.id   49ba7cbe1c621007c9053da705a5d7c6
#
_cell.length_a   1.000
_cell.length_b   1.000
_cell.length_c   1.000
_cell.angle_alpha   90.00
_cell.angle_beta   90.00
_cell.angle_gamma   90.00
#
_symmetry.space_group_name_H-M   'P 1'
#
loop_
_entity.id
_entity.type
_entity.pdbx_description
1 polymer ?
#
loop_
_entity_poly.entity_id
_entity_poly.type
_entity_poly.pdbx_seq_one_letter_code
_entity_poly.pdbx_strand_id
1 'polypeptide(L)'
;MAYELEQLQRFFISSLEQILTDLDVALIDEILDDRDFTSFSQSWEDAFGHIEEKKFTVDEKNNIDKTRQEVFMMTFSKTNSSDLSAYISEDFELIASHLLANTNNTWVTSLCATYFQKKIPQGELRSIKETLKEFILVWAKS
;
A
#
# COMPACT_ATOMS: atom_id res chain seq x y z
N MET A 1 4.84 -8.36 -17.68
CA MET A 1 4.57 -7.51 -16.51
C MET A 1 5.77 -6.59 -16.27
N ALA A 2 5.53 -5.38 -15.85
CA ALA A 2 6.61 -4.45 -15.55
C ALA A 2 7.46 -4.94 -14.37
N TYR A 3 8.78 -4.77 -14.49
CA TYR A 3 9.73 -5.17 -13.45
C TYR A 3 9.41 -4.52 -12.10
N GLU A 4 9.09 -3.22 -12.11
CA GLU A 4 8.80 -2.46 -10.90
C GLU A 4 7.56 -3.01 -10.19
N LEU A 5 6.54 -3.40 -10.93
CA LEU A 5 5.33 -3.98 -10.34
C LEU A 5 5.64 -5.33 -9.66
N GLU A 6 6.46 -6.16 -10.29
CA GLU A 6 6.89 -7.42 -9.68
C GLU A 6 7.65 -7.18 -8.37
N GLN A 7 8.53 -6.18 -8.35
CA GLN A 7 9.27 -5.83 -7.14
C GLN A 7 8.32 -5.30 -6.06
N LEU A 8 7.37 -4.46 -6.42
CA LEU A 8 6.37 -3.97 -5.48
C LEU A 8 5.60 -5.12 -4.85
N GLN A 9 5.09 -6.03 -5.67
CA GLN A 9 4.33 -7.19 -5.19
C GLN A 9 5.16 -8.03 -4.22
N ARG A 10 6.38 -8.34 -4.60
CA ARG A 10 7.28 -9.17 -3.81
C ARG A 10 7.60 -8.53 -2.45
N PHE A 11 8.02 -7.27 -2.45
CA PHE A 11 8.41 -6.60 -1.21
C PHE A 11 7.21 -6.27 -0.34
N PHE A 12 6.06 -5.95 -0.95
CA PHE A 12 4.86 -5.69 -0.18
C PHE A 12 4.39 -6.94 0.58
N ILE A 13 4.31 -8.07 -0.10
CA ILE A 13 3.89 -9.34 0.53
C ILE A 13 4.87 -9.75 1.62
N SER A 14 6.17 -9.66 1.35
CA SER A 14 7.19 -10.01 2.34
C SER A 14 7.11 -9.11 3.57
N SER A 15 6.94 -7.82 3.37
CA SER A 15 6.80 -6.85 4.47
C SER A 15 5.52 -7.11 5.27
N LEU A 16 4.43 -7.41 4.57
CA LEU A 16 3.14 -7.68 5.21
C LEU A 16 3.22 -8.93 6.10
N GLU A 17 3.88 -9.98 5.64
CA GLU A 17 4.10 -11.18 6.46
C GLU A 17 4.76 -10.83 7.79
N GLN A 18 5.79 -9.98 7.75
CA GLN A 18 6.48 -9.56 8.97
C GLN A 18 5.61 -8.66 9.83
N ILE A 19 4.90 -7.72 9.22
CA ILE A 19 3.96 -6.85 9.92
C ILE A 19 2.93 -7.69 10.69
N LEU A 20 2.33 -8.66 10.01
CA LEU A 20 1.27 -9.48 10.61
C LEU A 20 1.80 -10.42 11.70
N THR A 21 3.04 -10.89 11.55
CA THR A 21 3.68 -11.71 12.57
C THR A 21 3.86 -10.94 13.87
N ASP A 22 4.23 -9.66 13.77
CA ASP A 22 4.55 -8.82 14.93
C ASP A 22 3.33 -8.03 15.44
N LEU A 23 2.22 -8.05 14.72
CA LEU A 23 1.05 -7.22 15.04
C LEU A 23 0.37 -7.66 16.32
N ASP A 24 0.16 -6.69 17.23
CA ASP A 24 -0.69 -6.88 18.40
C ASP A 24 -2.13 -6.57 17.97
N VAL A 25 -2.97 -7.61 17.89
CA VAL A 25 -4.35 -7.46 17.43
C VAL A 25 -5.19 -6.55 18.34
N ALA A 26 -4.78 -6.36 19.60
CA ALA A 26 -5.46 -5.44 20.50
C ALA A 26 -5.33 -3.97 20.06
N LEU A 27 -4.35 -3.65 19.17
CA LEU A 27 -4.14 -2.29 18.69
C LEU A 27 -4.89 -1.97 17.39
N ILE A 28 -5.62 -2.93 16.82
CA ILE A 28 -6.29 -2.75 15.53
C ILE A 28 -7.26 -1.57 15.55
N ASP A 29 -8.07 -1.44 16.60
CA ASP A 29 -9.03 -0.33 16.67
C ASP A 29 -8.34 1.03 16.68
N GLU A 30 -7.21 1.17 17.37
CA GLU A 30 -6.42 2.40 17.36
C GLU A 30 -5.86 2.69 15.96
N ILE A 31 -5.40 1.65 15.27
CA ILE A 31 -4.88 1.80 13.89
C ILE A 31 -6.00 2.30 12.98
N LEU A 32 -7.18 1.72 13.07
CA LEU A 32 -8.32 2.12 12.25
C LEU A 32 -8.73 3.56 12.54
N ASP A 33 -8.77 3.95 13.81
CA ASP A 33 -9.08 5.31 14.21
C ASP A 33 -8.07 6.31 13.67
N ASP A 34 -6.78 5.99 13.75
CA ASP A 34 -5.71 6.86 13.24
C ASP A 34 -5.76 6.99 11.71
N ARG A 35 -6.22 5.96 11.02
CA ARG A 35 -6.39 6.03 9.56
C ARG A 35 -7.60 6.86 9.16
N ASP A 36 -8.62 6.89 9.99
CA ASP A 36 -9.82 7.69 9.75
C ASP A 36 -9.58 9.17 10.10
N PHE A 37 -8.44 9.50 10.69
CA PHE A 37 -8.10 10.87 11.02
C PHE A 37 -7.95 11.72 9.76
N THR A 38 -8.37 12.98 9.84
CA THR A 38 -8.52 13.86 8.67
C THR A 38 -7.27 13.93 7.79
N SER A 39 -6.07 14.03 8.39
CA SER A 39 -4.84 14.19 7.60
C SER A 39 -4.54 12.95 6.75
N PHE A 40 -4.69 11.76 7.30
CA PHE A 40 -4.45 10.53 6.54
C PHE A 40 -5.54 10.31 5.49
N SER A 41 -6.80 10.36 5.89
CA SER A 41 -7.90 10.09 4.98
C SER A 41 -7.97 11.10 3.83
N GLN A 42 -7.67 12.37 4.09
CA GLN A 42 -7.66 13.40 3.06
C GLN A 42 -6.53 13.16 2.06
N SER A 43 -5.33 12.82 2.53
CA SER A 43 -4.20 12.51 1.64
C SER A 43 -4.48 11.28 0.79
N TRP A 44 -5.14 10.28 1.36
CA TRP A 44 -5.54 9.07 0.65
C TRP A 44 -6.56 9.40 -0.46
N GLU A 45 -7.57 10.18 -0.15
CA GLU A 45 -8.58 10.60 -1.12
C GLU A 45 -7.97 11.44 -2.24
N ASP A 46 -7.06 12.35 -1.91
CA ASP A 46 -6.35 13.15 -2.91
C ASP A 46 -5.52 12.26 -3.84
N ALA A 47 -4.82 11.28 -3.28
CA ALA A 47 -4.04 10.34 -4.06
C ALA A 47 -4.93 9.48 -4.97
N PHE A 48 -6.08 9.05 -4.47
CA PHE A 48 -7.06 8.32 -5.28
C PHE A 48 -7.56 9.17 -6.43
N GLY A 49 -7.85 10.45 -6.18
CA GLY A 49 -8.29 11.38 -7.22
C GLY A 49 -7.30 11.54 -8.37
N HIS A 50 -5.98 11.43 -8.07
CA HIS A 50 -4.94 11.54 -9.09
C HIS A 50 -4.92 10.38 -10.08
N ILE A 51 -5.48 9.22 -9.73
CA ILE A 51 -5.46 8.03 -10.60
C ILE A 51 -6.85 7.57 -11.01
N GLU A 52 -7.90 8.21 -10.52
CA GLU A 52 -9.28 7.80 -10.71
C GLU A 52 -9.67 7.67 -12.19
N GLU A 53 -9.16 8.58 -13.04
CA GLU A 53 -9.45 8.58 -14.48
C GLU A 53 -8.40 7.84 -15.32
N LYS A 54 -7.37 7.29 -14.68
CA LYS A 54 -6.34 6.54 -15.41
C LYS A 54 -6.89 5.21 -15.85
N LYS A 55 -6.48 4.80 -17.05
CA LYS A 55 -6.92 3.52 -17.64
C LYS A 55 -5.78 2.52 -17.60
N PHE A 56 -6.09 1.33 -17.18
CA PHE A 56 -5.14 0.22 -17.14
C PHE A 56 -5.62 -0.91 -18.06
N THR A 57 -4.68 -1.69 -18.55
CA THR A 57 -5.03 -2.87 -19.38
C THR A 57 -5.72 -3.92 -18.52
N VAL A 58 -6.40 -4.85 -19.16
CA VAL A 58 -7.04 -5.97 -18.47
C VAL A 58 -6.02 -6.78 -17.69
N ASP A 59 -4.84 -7.02 -18.29
CA ASP A 59 -3.76 -7.77 -17.63
C ASP A 59 -3.23 -7.04 -16.40
N GLU A 60 -3.05 -5.71 -16.49
CA GLU A 60 -2.63 -4.90 -15.35
C GLU A 60 -3.64 -4.97 -14.20
N LYS A 61 -4.92 -4.81 -14.52
CA LYS A 61 -5.99 -4.90 -13.52
C LYS A 61 -6.04 -6.27 -12.86
N ASN A 62 -5.93 -7.33 -13.67
CA ASN A 62 -5.96 -8.70 -13.16
C ASN A 62 -4.79 -8.98 -12.22
N ASN A 63 -3.61 -8.48 -12.55
CA ASN A 63 -2.43 -8.62 -11.69
C ASN A 63 -2.61 -7.91 -10.36
N ILE A 64 -3.10 -6.68 -10.39
CA ILE A 64 -3.35 -5.91 -9.18
C ILE A 64 -4.41 -6.61 -8.32
N ASP A 65 -5.51 -7.03 -8.92
CA ASP A 65 -6.62 -7.68 -8.21
C ASP A 65 -6.18 -8.99 -7.55
N LYS A 66 -5.37 -9.77 -8.23
CA LYS A 66 -4.87 -11.03 -7.70
C LYS A 66 -4.04 -10.80 -6.42
N THR A 67 -3.12 -9.86 -6.47
CA THR A 67 -2.28 -9.54 -5.30
C THR A 67 -3.12 -8.88 -4.20
N ARG A 68 -4.07 -8.03 -4.58
CA ARG A 68 -4.99 -7.42 -3.62
C ARG A 68 -5.78 -8.46 -2.84
N GLN A 69 -6.28 -9.49 -3.52
CA GLN A 69 -7.00 -10.59 -2.87
C GLN A 69 -6.08 -11.35 -1.90
N GLU A 70 -4.85 -11.61 -2.33
CA GLU A 70 -3.86 -12.28 -1.48
C GLU A 70 -3.58 -11.45 -0.22
N VAL A 71 -3.40 -10.15 -0.37
CA VAL A 71 -3.17 -9.23 0.74
C VAL A 71 -4.36 -9.24 1.71
N PHE A 72 -5.58 -9.19 1.18
CA PHE A 72 -6.78 -9.25 2.00
C PHE A 72 -6.83 -10.54 2.81
N MET A 73 -6.63 -11.68 2.15
CA MET A 73 -6.72 -12.98 2.80
C MET A 73 -5.64 -13.19 3.86
N MET A 74 -4.42 -12.74 3.59
CA MET A 74 -3.33 -12.80 4.57
C MET A 74 -3.69 -12.01 5.83
N THR A 75 -4.18 -10.79 5.65
CA THR A 75 -4.53 -9.91 6.77
C THR A 75 -5.72 -10.48 7.55
N PHE A 76 -6.75 -10.92 6.85
CA PHE A 76 -7.96 -11.46 7.50
C PHE A 76 -7.65 -12.74 8.26
N SER A 77 -6.83 -13.63 7.72
CA SER A 77 -6.45 -14.88 8.39
C SER A 77 -5.74 -14.62 9.72
N LYS A 78 -4.95 -13.55 9.80
CA LYS A 78 -4.22 -13.21 11.01
C LYS A 78 -5.06 -12.42 12.01
N THR A 79 -5.89 -11.50 11.54
CA THR A 79 -6.53 -10.48 12.39
C THR A 79 -8.01 -10.69 12.59
N ASN A 80 -8.65 -11.42 11.69
CA ASN A 80 -10.11 -11.55 11.62
C ASN A 80 -10.81 -10.19 11.50
N SER A 81 -10.10 -9.17 11.02
CA SER A 81 -10.62 -7.82 10.82
C SER A 81 -10.84 -7.55 9.34
N SER A 82 -12.10 -7.47 8.92
CA SER A 82 -12.44 -7.14 7.54
C SER A 82 -12.08 -5.71 7.21
N ASP A 83 -12.22 -4.78 8.16
CA ASP A 83 -11.90 -3.37 7.94
C ASP A 83 -10.41 -3.16 7.72
N LEU A 84 -9.55 -3.75 8.56
CA LEU A 84 -8.11 -3.65 8.37
C LEU A 84 -7.68 -4.33 7.08
N SER A 85 -8.25 -5.50 6.78
CA SER A 85 -7.95 -6.22 5.54
C SER A 85 -8.31 -5.41 4.31
N ALA A 86 -9.46 -4.73 4.33
CA ALA A 86 -9.88 -3.85 3.24
C ALA A 86 -8.91 -2.68 3.09
N TYR A 87 -8.54 -2.01 4.17
CA TYR A 87 -7.65 -0.86 4.11
C TYR A 87 -6.28 -1.23 3.54
N ILE A 88 -5.68 -2.31 4.03
CA ILE A 88 -4.34 -2.71 3.56
C ILE A 88 -4.38 -3.14 2.09
N SER A 89 -5.41 -3.89 1.69
CA SER A 89 -5.54 -4.30 0.28
C SER A 89 -5.81 -3.12 -0.65
N GLU A 90 -6.58 -2.14 -0.20
CA GLU A 90 -6.83 -0.91 -0.97
C GLU A 90 -5.57 -0.05 -1.06
N ASP A 91 -4.76 -0.02 0.00
CA ASP A 91 -3.46 0.67 -0.04
C ASP A 91 -2.57 0.04 -1.12
N PHE A 92 -2.52 -1.28 -1.19
CA PHE A 92 -1.74 -1.94 -2.24
C PHE A 92 -2.21 -1.54 -3.62
N GLU A 93 -3.52 -1.55 -3.85
CA GLU A 93 -4.10 -1.17 -5.14
C GLU A 93 -3.74 0.28 -5.49
N LEU A 94 -3.83 1.19 -4.51
CA LEU A 94 -3.48 2.60 -4.71
C LEU A 94 -2.01 2.75 -5.11
N ILE A 95 -1.11 2.09 -4.39
CA ILE A 95 0.32 2.14 -4.66
C ILE A 95 0.61 1.57 -6.05
N ALA A 96 0.07 0.40 -6.38
CA ALA A 96 0.30 -0.25 -7.66
C ALA A 96 -0.23 0.61 -8.81
N SER A 97 -1.39 1.24 -8.64
CA SER A 97 -1.98 2.12 -9.64
C SER A 97 -1.12 3.35 -9.91
N HIS A 98 -0.59 3.97 -8.85
CA HIS A 98 0.32 5.11 -9.01
C HIS A 98 1.63 4.70 -9.69
N LEU A 99 2.13 3.50 -9.39
CA LEU A 99 3.34 3.00 -10.03
C LEU A 99 3.12 2.82 -11.54
N LEU A 100 2.03 2.18 -11.93
CA LEU A 100 1.72 1.96 -13.35
C LEU A 100 1.43 3.27 -14.08
N ALA A 101 0.78 4.21 -13.43
CA ALA A 101 0.48 5.52 -14.01
C ALA A 101 1.69 6.45 -14.00
N ASN A 102 2.77 6.07 -13.31
CA ASN A 102 4.01 6.84 -13.20
C ASN A 102 3.76 8.26 -12.70
N THR A 103 3.00 8.39 -11.63
CA THR A 103 2.69 9.70 -11.03
C THR A 103 3.84 10.19 -10.15
N ASN A 104 3.77 11.46 -9.74
CA ASN A 104 4.76 12.08 -8.86
C ASN A 104 4.20 12.29 -7.44
N ASN A 105 3.24 11.52 -7.02
CA ASN A 105 2.63 11.68 -5.70
C ASN A 105 3.55 11.15 -4.60
N THR A 106 4.25 12.07 -3.93
CA THR A 106 5.22 11.71 -2.89
C THR A 106 4.57 11.14 -1.63
N TRP A 107 3.30 11.47 -1.38
CA TRP A 107 2.59 10.84 -0.26
C TRP A 107 2.42 9.33 -0.49
N VAL A 108 2.13 8.93 -1.73
CA VAL A 108 2.04 7.50 -2.08
C VAL A 108 3.40 6.82 -1.93
N THR A 109 4.49 7.52 -2.26
CA THR A 109 5.84 6.98 -1.97
C THR A 109 6.01 6.74 -0.47
N SER A 110 5.56 7.67 0.36
CA SER A 110 5.63 7.54 1.82
C SER A 110 4.77 6.37 2.32
N LEU A 111 3.60 6.18 1.72
CA LEU A 111 2.72 5.05 2.04
C LEU A 111 3.44 3.72 1.77
N CYS A 112 4.04 3.59 0.60
CA CYS A 112 4.80 2.41 0.21
C CYS A 112 6.00 2.18 1.13
N ALA A 113 6.76 3.25 1.40
CA ALA A 113 7.95 3.18 2.27
C ALA A 113 7.59 2.71 3.68
N THR A 114 6.43 3.13 4.20
CA THR A 114 5.98 2.72 5.52
C THR A 114 5.78 1.20 5.58
N TYR A 115 5.13 0.62 4.56
CA TYR A 115 4.98 -0.83 4.47
C TYR A 115 6.33 -1.52 4.35
N PHE A 116 7.23 -1.00 3.52
CA PHE A 116 8.55 -1.61 3.33
C PHE A 116 9.39 -1.56 4.61
N GLN A 117 9.12 -0.59 5.48
CA GLN A 117 9.74 -0.50 6.81
C GLN A 117 9.01 -1.35 7.85
N LYS A 118 8.07 -2.18 7.41
CA LYS A 118 7.31 -3.14 8.23
C LYS A 118 6.42 -2.48 9.27
N LYS A 119 5.76 -1.39 8.85
CA LYS A 119 4.78 -0.67 9.66
C LYS A 119 3.48 -0.48 8.87
N ILE A 120 2.36 -0.46 9.57
CA ILE A 120 1.08 -0.12 8.96
C ILE A 120 0.95 1.40 8.91
N PRO A 121 0.74 1.99 7.71
CA PRO A 121 0.60 3.45 7.60
C PRO A 121 -0.63 3.95 8.35
N GLN A 122 -0.44 4.99 9.13
CA GLN A 122 -1.51 5.64 9.87
C GLN A 122 -1.05 7.03 10.32
N GLY A 123 -1.99 7.93 10.56
CA GLY A 123 -1.67 9.28 10.99
C GLY A 123 -0.88 10.05 9.95
N GLU A 124 0.07 10.85 10.39
CA GLU A 124 0.89 11.68 9.51
C GLU A 124 2.14 10.90 9.07
N LEU A 125 2.32 10.75 7.75
CA LEU A 125 3.43 9.97 7.20
C LEU A 125 4.66 10.84 7.04
N ARG A 126 5.83 10.19 7.18
CA ARG A 126 7.12 10.83 6.96
C ARG A 126 7.25 11.27 5.49
N SER A 127 7.70 12.49 5.26
CA SER A 127 7.88 13.03 3.91
C SER A 127 9.05 12.34 3.20
N ILE A 128 8.82 11.94 1.94
CA ILE A 128 9.82 11.30 1.08
C ILE A 128 9.80 12.03 -0.26
N LYS A 129 10.97 12.39 -0.78
CA LYS A 129 11.11 13.17 -2.01
C LYS A 129 11.17 12.34 -3.27
N GLU A 130 11.57 11.08 -3.17
CA GLU A 130 11.71 10.19 -4.31
C GLU A 130 10.35 9.88 -4.93
N THR A 131 10.31 9.70 -6.26
CA THR A 131 9.13 9.14 -6.90
C THR A 131 8.98 7.68 -6.47
N LEU A 132 7.77 7.16 -6.60
CA LEU A 132 7.50 5.78 -6.22
C LEU A 132 8.40 4.80 -6.98
N LYS A 133 8.57 5.01 -8.28
CA LYS A 133 9.43 4.17 -9.12
C LYS A 133 10.88 4.21 -8.66
N GLU A 134 11.42 5.40 -8.40
CA GLU A 134 12.78 5.55 -7.89
C GLU A 134 12.95 4.83 -6.55
N PHE A 135 12.01 5.00 -5.65
CA PHE A 135 12.05 4.37 -4.34
C PHE A 135 12.09 2.84 -4.45
N ILE A 136 11.21 2.27 -5.25
CA ILE A 136 11.13 0.82 -5.42
C ILE A 136 12.42 0.28 -6.03
N LEU A 137 12.97 0.95 -7.05
CA LEU A 137 14.20 0.49 -7.71
C LEU A 137 15.40 0.55 -6.77
N VAL A 138 15.50 1.60 -5.95
CA VAL A 138 16.57 1.70 -4.95
C VAL A 138 16.43 0.61 -3.89
N TRP A 139 15.20 0.39 -3.41
CA TRP A 139 14.93 -0.65 -2.41
C TRP A 139 15.30 -2.03 -2.93
N ALA A 140 14.99 -2.32 -4.20
CA ALA A 140 15.25 -3.62 -4.81
C ALA A 140 16.75 -3.94 -4.92
N LYS A 141 17.62 -2.93 -4.90
CA LYS A 141 19.08 -3.09 -4.96
C LYS A 141 19.73 -3.24 -3.59
N SER A 142 18.98 -3.03 -2.53
CA SER A 142 19.50 -3.04 -1.16
C SER A 142 19.79 -4.44 -0.64
#